data_041d55fef4203a26b175d6617526f5fa
#
_entry.id   041d55fef4203a26b175d6617526f5fa
#
_cell.length_a   1.000
_cell.length_b   1.000
_cell.length_c   1.000
_cell.angle_alpha   90.00
_cell.angle_beta   90.00
_cell.angle_gamma   90.00
#
_symmetry.space_group_name_H-M   'P 1'
#
loop_
_entity.id
_entity.type
_entity.pdbx_description
1 polymer ?
#
loop_
_entity_poly.entity_id
_entity_poly.type
_entity_poly.pdbx_seq_one_letter_code
_entity_poly.pdbx_strand_id
1 'polypeptide(L)'
;VTGVQTCALPILGKKGELTQILRGMAQLSAEERPVIGKLANEIKDLLENKFNEKMQVIKQSLKEQKMQQEFIDVTIPTKFSVGSKHPLTLVMDELRDILTKVIEEIEEIFLGLGFQIAEGPEIELDYYNFEALNTPPDHPARDVQDTFYITEKILLRTQTSPVQVRTMEQKQPPLKIIAPGRVYRSDAVDATHSPMFHQVEGLTVGEGFTMGDLKGTLVKFAQEMFGSNRKARFRPHFFPFTEPSAEMDISCIACEGRGCRVCSYTGWLEILGCGMVHPNVLRSAGLDP
;
A
#
# COMPACT_ATOMS: atom_id res chain seq x y z
N VAL A 1 23.18 13.14 -0.66
CA VAL A 1 22.41 14.21 -1.34
C VAL A 1 21.99 15.28 -0.34
N THR A 2 21.51 14.92 0.84
CA THR A 2 21.09 15.87 1.90
C THR A 2 22.23 16.77 2.39
N GLY A 3 23.46 16.28 2.51
CA GLY A 3 24.62 17.06 2.95
C GLY A 3 25.00 18.22 2.01
N VAL A 4 24.88 18.01 0.69
CA VAL A 4 25.23 19.06 -0.31
C VAL A 4 24.16 20.15 -0.35
N GLN A 5 22.88 19.80 -0.20
CA GLN A 5 21.81 20.79 -0.08
C GLN A 5 21.96 21.66 1.19
N THR A 6 22.42 21.08 2.28
CA THR A 6 22.67 21.80 3.52
C THR A 6 23.81 22.82 3.39
N CYS A 7 24.85 22.51 2.59
CA CYS A 7 25.95 23.43 2.34
C CYS A 7 25.57 24.66 1.47
N ALA A 8 24.53 24.55 0.64
CA ALA A 8 24.07 25.68 -0.19
C ALA A 8 23.15 26.67 0.57
N LEU A 9 22.49 26.22 1.64
CA LEU A 9 21.54 27.01 2.42
C LEU A 9 22.13 28.29 3.05
N PRO A 10 23.38 28.33 3.55
CA PRO A 10 23.97 29.52 4.10
C PRO A 10 24.17 30.65 3.06
N ILE A 11 24.34 30.32 1.78
CA ILE A 11 24.60 31.27 0.71
C ILE A 11 23.32 31.56 -0.09
N LEU A 12 22.64 30.53 -0.60
CA LEU A 12 21.49 30.63 -1.51
C LEU A 12 20.11 30.47 -0.81
N GLY A 13 20.07 30.17 0.49
CA GLY A 13 18.84 29.99 1.23
C GLY A 13 18.08 31.29 1.52
N LYS A 14 16.83 31.18 1.99
CA LYS A 14 15.97 32.34 2.35
C LYS A 14 16.59 33.29 3.38
N LYS A 15 17.55 32.82 4.17
CA LYS A 15 18.35 33.62 5.15
C LYS A 15 19.83 33.66 4.77
N GLY A 16 20.20 33.26 3.55
CA GLY A 16 21.58 33.19 3.09
C GLY A 16 22.17 34.56 2.82
N GLU A 17 23.49 34.62 2.78
CA GLU A 17 24.26 35.86 2.62
C GLU A 17 23.86 36.66 1.35
N LEU A 18 23.64 35.95 0.24
CA LEU A 18 23.22 36.60 -1.02
C LEU A 18 21.80 37.22 -0.86
N THR A 19 20.91 36.58 -0.14
CA THR A 19 19.57 37.12 0.13
C THR A 19 19.62 38.30 1.09
N GLN A 20 20.57 38.32 2.02
CA GLN A 20 20.79 39.48 2.90
C GLN A 20 21.34 40.69 2.14
N ILE A 21 22.28 40.49 1.21
CA ILE A 21 22.80 41.56 0.31
C ILE A 21 21.65 42.13 -0.53
N LEU A 22 20.82 41.30 -1.13
CA LEU A 22 19.65 41.71 -1.90
C LEU A 22 18.64 42.52 -1.07
N ARG A 23 18.44 42.17 0.20
CA ARG A 23 17.58 42.96 1.12
C ARG A 23 18.20 44.28 1.51
N GLY A 24 19.53 44.35 1.63
CA GLY A 24 20.27 45.58 1.93
C GLY A 24 20.22 46.63 0.82
N MET A 25 19.86 46.22 -0.42
CA MET A 25 19.73 47.16 -1.55
C MET A 25 18.68 48.27 -1.34
N ALA A 26 17.75 48.10 -0.42
CA ALA A 26 16.77 49.12 -0.08
C ALA A 26 17.39 50.39 0.49
N GLN A 27 18.62 50.33 1.02
CA GLN A 27 19.36 51.43 1.64
C GLN A 27 20.28 52.17 0.66
N LEU A 28 20.40 51.67 -0.60
CA LEU A 28 21.30 52.28 -1.63
C LEU A 28 20.59 53.37 -2.42
N SER A 29 21.42 54.26 -3.05
CA SER A 29 20.91 55.33 -3.93
C SER A 29 20.20 54.79 -5.17
N ALA A 30 19.33 55.61 -5.79
CA ALA A 30 18.56 55.20 -6.97
C ALA A 30 19.42 54.82 -8.17
N GLU A 31 20.64 55.34 -8.27
CA GLU A 31 21.58 55.07 -9.36
C GLU A 31 22.39 53.77 -9.15
N GLU A 32 22.66 53.40 -7.90
CA GLU A 32 23.45 52.20 -7.55
C GLU A 32 22.64 50.90 -7.53
N ARG A 33 21.34 50.97 -7.23
CA ARG A 33 20.44 49.79 -7.14
C ARG A 33 20.45 48.94 -8.40
N PRO A 34 20.33 49.46 -9.62
CA PRO A 34 20.29 48.63 -10.82
C PRO A 34 21.62 47.93 -11.08
N VAL A 35 22.74 48.56 -10.76
CA VAL A 35 24.10 48.03 -10.98
C VAL A 35 24.34 46.85 -10.02
N ILE A 36 24.08 47.06 -8.73
CA ILE A 36 24.25 46.01 -7.71
C ILE A 36 23.22 44.88 -7.87
N GLY A 37 22.00 45.20 -8.28
CA GLY A 37 20.96 44.19 -8.57
C GLY A 37 21.36 43.28 -9.74
N LYS A 38 21.93 43.84 -10.80
CA LYS A 38 22.43 43.06 -11.95
C LYS A 38 23.58 42.15 -11.53
N LEU A 39 24.57 42.70 -10.82
CA LEU A 39 25.73 41.93 -10.34
C LEU A 39 25.33 40.81 -9.38
N ALA A 40 24.38 41.05 -8.46
CA ALA A 40 23.89 40.06 -7.53
C ALA A 40 23.14 38.91 -8.24
N ASN A 41 22.37 39.22 -9.29
CA ASN A 41 21.72 38.20 -10.11
C ASN A 41 22.73 37.38 -10.93
N GLU A 42 23.73 38.03 -11.54
CA GLU A 42 24.80 37.32 -12.26
C GLU A 42 25.57 36.35 -11.34
N ILE A 43 25.88 36.79 -10.12
CA ILE A 43 26.55 35.93 -9.12
C ILE A 43 25.60 34.76 -8.70
N LYS A 44 24.33 35.06 -8.51
CA LYS A 44 23.34 34.01 -8.17
C LYS A 44 23.28 32.95 -9.26
N ASP A 45 23.13 33.35 -10.51
CA ASP A 45 23.03 32.41 -11.64
C ASP A 45 24.32 31.59 -11.81
N LEU A 46 25.48 32.22 -11.60
CA LEU A 46 26.77 31.53 -11.64
C LEU A 46 26.92 30.51 -10.50
N LEU A 47 26.46 30.83 -9.29
CA LEU A 47 26.49 29.93 -8.16
C LEU A 47 25.49 28.77 -8.33
N GLU A 48 24.29 29.03 -8.82
CA GLU A 48 23.28 28.01 -9.10
C GLU A 48 23.76 27.03 -10.19
N ASN A 49 24.34 27.54 -11.27
CA ASN A 49 24.90 26.71 -12.33
C ASN A 49 26.02 25.81 -11.81
N LYS A 50 27.00 26.37 -11.10
CA LYS A 50 28.09 25.58 -10.50
C LYS A 50 27.61 24.57 -9.48
N PHE A 51 26.60 24.93 -8.71
CA PHE A 51 25.98 24.01 -7.76
C PHE A 51 25.32 22.84 -8.49
N ASN A 52 24.54 23.10 -9.53
CA ASN A 52 23.87 22.07 -10.33
C ASN A 52 24.88 21.15 -11.04
N GLU A 53 25.95 21.69 -11.61
CA GLU A 53 27.03 20.90 -12.20
C GLU A 53 27.67 19.95 -11.17
N LYS A 54 28.03 20.46 -10.00
CA LYS A 54 28.59 19.63 -8.92
C LYS A 54 27.60 18.58 -8.41
N MET A 55 26.33 18.92 -8.31
CA MET A 55 25.27 17.97 -7.93
C MET A 55 25.12 16.83 -8.93
N GLN A 56 25.22 17.12 -10.24
CA GLN A 56 25.18 16.08 -11.26
C GLN A 56 26.37 15.14 -11.17
N VAL A 57 27.59 15.69 -11.02
CA VAL A 57 28.81 14.88 -10.85
C VAL A 57 28.72 13.97 -9.63
N ILE A 58 28.27 14.50 -8.48
CA ILE A 58 28.12 13.69 -7.25
C ILE A 58 27.05 12.61 -7.42
N LYS A 59 25.90 12.94 -8.03
CA LYS A 59 24.86 11.93 -8.31
C LYS A 59 25.36 10.82 -9.23
N GLN A 60 26.13 11.19 -10.27
CA GLN A 60 26.71 10.20 -11.18
C GLN A 60 27.72 9.31 -10.46
N SER A 61 28.62 9.88 -9.68
CA SER A 61 29.61 9.12 -8.89
C SER A 61 28.96 8.18 -7.87
N LEU A 62 27.91 8.65 -7.15
CA LEU A 62 27.15 7.82 -6.24
C LEU A 62 26.43 6.68 -6.94
N LYS A 63 25.90 6.92 -8.14
CA LYS A 63 25.26 5.88 -8.96
C LYS A 63 26.29 4.83 -9.39
N GLU A 64 27.46 5.26 -9.85
CA GLU A 64 28.54 4.35 -10.23
C GLU A 64 29.06 3.54 -9.04
N GLN A 65 29.27 4.16 -7.88
CA GLN A 65 29.66 3.45 -6.66
C GLN A 65 28.59 2.41 -6.24
N LYS A 66 27.32 2.77 -6.32
CA LYS A 66 26.24 1.86 -6.02
C LYS A 66 26.19 0.69 -6.99
N MET A 67 26.36 0.95 -8.30
CA MET A 67 26.44 -0.11 -9.31
C MET A 67 27.64 -1.05 -9.10
N GLN A 68 28.80 -0.52 -8.65
CA GLN A 68 29.96 -1.35 -8.34
C GLN A 68 29.76 -2.20 -7.07
N GLN A 69 29.06 -1.67 -6.07
CA GLN A 69 28.74 -2.41 -4.84
C GLN A 69 27.67 -3.47 -5.05
N GLU A 70 26.74 -3.25 -5.98
CA GLU A 70 25.67 -4.18 -6.34
C GLU A 70 26.08 -5.15 -7.49
N PHE A 71 27.37 -5.14 -7.89
CA PHE A 71 27.86 -6.06 -8.91
C PHE A 71 27.83 -7.49 -8.40
N ILE A 72 26.93 -8.30 -8.94
CA ILE A 72 26.86 -9.74 -8.68
C ILE A 72 27.63 -10.45 -9.79
N ASP A 73 28.66 -11.18 -9.42
CA ASP A 73 29.39 -12.04 -10.36
C ASP A 73 28.55 -13.28 -10.69
N VAL A 74 27.87 -13.23 -11.84
CA VAL A 74 27.04 -14.33 -12.34
C VAL A 74 27.84 -15.51 -12.89
N THR A 75 29.17 -15.39 -12.95
CA THR A 75 30.04 -16.45 -13.44
C THR A 75 30.48 -17.44 -12.34
N ILE A 76 30.25 -17.11 -11.08
CA ILE A 76 30.58 -17.98 -9.94
C ILE A 76 29.57 -19.13 -9.90
N PRO A 77 30.01 -20.40 -10.03
CA PRO A 77 29.11 -21.54 -9.93
C PRO A 77 28.51 -21.62 -8.52
N THR A 78 27.19 -21.39 -8.40
CA THR A 78 26.47 -21.56 -7.14
C THR A 78 26.44 -23.02 -6.73
N LYS A 79 26.76 -23.33 -5.48
CA LYS A 79 26.55 -24.67 -4.91
C LYS A 79 25.01 -24.85 -4.78
N PHE A 80 24.45 -25.69 -5.64
CA PHE A 80 23.06 -26.08 -5.54
C PHE A 80 22.86 -26.93 -4.28
N SER A 81 22.06 -26.45 -3.34
CA SER A 81 21.55 -27.29 -2.26
C SER A 81 20.34 -28.09 -2.77
N VAL A 82 20.22 -29.34 -2.31
CA VAL A 82 19.02 -30.15 -2.61
C VAL A 82 17.79 -29.41 -2.11
N GLY A 83 16.83 -29.08 -3.00
CA GLY A 83 15.65 -28.32 -2.67
C GLY A 83 15.69 -26.81 -2.99
N SER A 84 16.75 -26.32 -3.66
CA SER A 84 16.77 -24.93 -4.16
C SER A 84 15.83 -24.75 -5.36
N LYS A 85 15.24 -23.54 -5.48
CA LYS A 85 14.41 -23.18 -6.64
C LYS A 85 15.26 -23.28 -7.93
N HIS A 86 14.60 -23.65 -9.03
CA HIS A 86 15.25 -23.69 -10.35
C HIS A 86 15.83 -22.31 -10.71
N PRO A 87 17.02 -22.22 -11.38
CA PRO A 87 17.62 -20.92 -11.75
C PRO A 87 16.68 -19.97 -12.50
N LEU A 88 15.84 -20.49 -13.40
CA LEU A 88 14.81 -19.68 -14.08
C LEU A 88 13.79 -19.11 -13.10
N THR A 89 13.40 -19.87 -12.09
CA THR A 89 12.47 -19.39 -11.05
C THR A 89 13.10 -18.26 -10.24
N LEU A 90 14.39 -18.38 -9.89
CA LEU A 90 15.11 -17.31 -9.18
C LEU A 90 15.18 -16.02 -10.01
N VAL A 91 15.49 -16.13 -11.30
CA VAL A 91 15.52 -14.96 -12.20
C VAL A 91 14.11 -14.36 -12.35
N MET A 92 13.09 -15.17 -12.48
CA MET A 92 11.69 -14.68 -12.53
C MET A 92 11.30 -14.02 -11.22
N ASP A 93 11.68 -14.56 -10.07
CA ASP A 93 11.41 -13.98 -8.76
C ASP A 93 12.08 -12.61 -8.57
N GLU A 94 13.27 -12.40 -9.14
CA GLU A 94 13.93 -11.09 -9.12
C GLU A 94 13.29 -10.07 -10.07
N LEU A 95 12.72 -10.54 -11.19
CA LEU A 95 12.05 -9.68 -12.18
C LEU A 95 10.62 -9.29 -11.76
N ARG A 96 10.04 -9.99 -10.79
CA ARG A 96 8.70 -9.67 -10.28
C ARG A 96 8.69 -8.33 -9.55
N ASP A 97 7.64 -7.55 -9.77
CA ASP A 97 7.43 -6.32 -9.03
C ASP A 97 7.12 -6.60 -7.54
N ILE A 98 7.29 -5.58 -6.71
CA ILE A 98 7.11 -5.68 -5.25
C ILE A 98 5.69 -6.13 -4.90
N LEU A 99 4.69 -5.67 -5.64
CA LEU A 99 3.29 -5.99 -5.41
C LEU A 99 3.00 -7.48 -5.63
N THR A 100 3.50 -8.04 -6.74
CA THR A 100 3.36 -9.47 -7.03
C THR A 100 3.99 -10.31 -5.93
N LYS A 101 5.18 -9.96 -5.46
CA LYS A 101 5.86 -10.66 -4.35
C LYS A 101 5.05 -10.64 -3.05
N VAL A 102 4.46 -9.49 -2.73
CA VAL A 102 3.61 -9.35 -1.52
C VAL A 102 2.35 -10.20 -1.63
N ILE A 103 1.68 -10.21 -2.78
CA ILE A 103 0.49 -11.04 -2.99
C ILE A 103 0.83 -12.53 -2.87
N GLU A 104 1.91 -12.98 -3.51
CA GLU A 104 2.38 -14.36 -3.43
C GLU A 104 2.72 -14.76 -2.00
N GLU A 105 3.37 -13.91 -1.22
CA GLU A 105 3.67 -14.17 0.20
C GLU A 105 2.38 -14.32 1.02
N ILE A 106 1.37 -13.47 0.78
CA ILE A 106 0.04 -13.60 1.41
C ILE A 106 -0.60 -14.93 1.01
N GLU A 107 -0.59 -15.29 -0.27
CA GLU A 107 -1.14 -16.54 -0.77
C GLU A 107 -0.45 -17.75 -0.13
N GLU A 108 0.89 -17.77 -0.07
CA GLU A 108 1.66 -18.86 0.56
C GLU A 108 1.30 -19.04 2.05
N ILE A 109 1.15 -17.94 2.79
CA ILE A 109 0.75 -17.99 4.21
C ILE A 109 -0.63 -18.62 4.35
N PHE A 110 -1.63 -18.16 3.57
CA PHE A 110 -2.99 -18.69 3.68
C PHE A 110 -3.14 -20.10 3.13
N LEU A 111 -2.43 -20.47 2.07
CA LEU A 111 -2.34 -21.85 1.61
C LEU A 111 -1.79 -22.77 2.71
N GLY A 112 -0.75 -22.31 3.44
CA GLY A 112 -0.22 -23.00 4.63
C GLY A 112 -1.23 -23.14 5.78
N LEU A 113 -2.22 -22.26 5.86
CA LEU A 113 -3.34 -22.32 6.82
C LEU A 113 -4.53 -23.15 6.31
N GLY A 114 -4.42 -23.76 5.12
CA GLY A 114 -5.45 -24.63 4.52
C GLY A 114 -6.52 -23.87 3.74
N PHE A 115 -6.27 -22.64 3.32
CA PHE A 115 -7.15 -21.90 2.43
C PHE A 115 -6.88 -22.29 0.97
N GLN A 116 -7.85 -22.05 0.11
CA GLN A 116 -7.77 -22.17 -1.35
C GLN A 116 -7.84 -20.79 -1.99
N ILE A 117 -7.16 -20.59 -3.09
CA ILE A 117 -7.28 -19.36 -3.88
C ILE A 117 -8.56 -19.46 -4.71
N ALA A 118 -9.38 -18.41 -4.66
CA ALA A 118 -10.57 -18.25 -5.47
C ALA A 118 -10.45 -17.00 -6.34
N GLU A 119 -10.82 -17.11 -7.61
CA GLU A 119 -10.79 -16.03 -8.57
C GLU A 119 -12.21 -15.64 -9.01
N GLY A 120 -12.37 -14.39 -9.43
CA GLY A 120 -13.63 -13.89 -9.98
C GLY A 120 -13.43 -12.69 -10.88
N PRO A 121 -14.48 -12.28 -11.61
CA PRO A 121 -14.41 -11.23 -12.61
C PRO A 121 -14.14 -9.85 -11.97
N GLU A 122 -13.38 -9.00 -12.68
CA GLU A 122 -13.17 -7.59 -12.30
C GLU A 122 -14.38 -6.71 -12.72
N ILE A 123 -15.02 -7.06 -13.82
CA ILE A 123 -16.28 -6.46 -14.25
C ILE A 123 -17.41 -7.28 -13.62
N GLU A 124 -18.16 -6.64 -12.72
CA GLU A 124 -19.09 -7.34 -11.85
C GLU A 124 -20.51 -6.78 -11.98
N LEU A 125 -21.48 -7.61 -11.60
CA LEU A 125 -22.86 -7.17 -11.46
C LEU A 125 -23.02 -6.41 -10.14
N ASP A 126 -23.82 -5.35 -10.17
CA ASP A 126 -24.19 -4.56 -8.98
C ASP A 126 -24.74 -5.45 -7.86
N TYR A 127 -25.50 -6.48 -8.20
CA TYR A 127 -26.01 -7.47 -7.26
C TYR A 127 -24.90 -8.08 -6.40
N TYR A 128 -23.84 -8.62 -7.02
CA TYR A 128 -22.75 -9.25 -6.26
C TYR A 128 -21.88 -8.28 -5.49
N ASN A 129 -21.70 -7.05 -6.03
CA ASN A 129 -20.86 -6.06 -5.39
C ASN A 129 -21.54 -5.38 -4.19
N PHE A 130 -22.88 -5.36 -4.15
CA PHE A 130 -23.66 -4.64 -3.15
C PHE A 130 -24.80 -5.45 -2.53
N GLU A 131 -25.83 -5.83 -3.30
CA GLU A 131 -27.06 -6.40 -2.74
C GLU A 131 -26.79 -7.70 -2.00
N ALA A 132 -26.08 -8.65 -2.61
CA ALA A 132 -25.71 -9.93 -2.01
C ALA A 132 -24.80 -9.76 -0.77
N LEU A 133 -24.15 -8.60 -0.63
CA LEU A 133 -23.32 -8.21 0.52
C LEU A 133 -24.09 -7.35 1.53
N ASN A 134 -25.41 -7.53 1.61
CA ASN A 134 -26.29 -6.82 2.54
C ASN A 134 -26.25 -5.29 2.40
N THR A 135 -26.02 -4.78 1.18
CA THR A 135 -26.00 -3.35 0.84
C THR A 135 -27.05 -3.09 -0.23
N PRO A 136 -28.36 -2.99 0.13
CA PRO A 136 -29.45 -2.76 -0.81
C PRO A 136 -29.34 -1.36 -1.46
N PRO A 137 -30.11 -1.06 -2.52
CA PRO A 137 -30.05 0.20 -3.26
C PRO A 137 -30.14 1.47 -2.38
N ASP A 138 -30.93 1.42 -1.34
CA ASP A 138 -31.19 2.57 -0.45
C ASP A 138 -30.22 2.62 0.75
N HIS A 139 -29.19 1.76 0.79
CA HIS A 139 -28.28 1.71 1.92
C HIS A 139 -27.26 2.88 1.88
N PRO A 140 -27.09 3.65 3.00
CA PRO A 140 -26.19 4.80 3.03
C PRO A 140 -24.72 4.49 2.67
N ALA A 141 -24.25 3.26 2.93
CA ALA A 141 -22.90 2.85 2.57
C ALA A 141 -22.66 2.78 1.04
N ARG A 142 -23.73 2.76 0.21
CA ARG A 142 -23.61 2.84 -1.25
C ARG A 142 -23.20 4.23 -1.71
N ASP A 143 -23.70 5.27 -1.07
CA ASP A 143 -23.40 6.66 -1.42
C ASP A 143 -21.95 7.05 -1.07
N VAL A 144 -21.33 6.32 -0.15
CA VAL A 144 -19.95 6.55 0.32
C VAL A 144 -18.92 5.87 -0.59
N GLN A 145 -19.34 4.88 -1.40
CA GLN A 145 -18.42 4.16 -2.29
C GLN A 145 -18.46 4.77 -3.68
N ASP A 146 -17.43 5.52 -4.02
CA ASP A 146 -17.20 5.99 -5.38
C ASP A 146 -16.94 4.79 -6.30
N THR A 147 -17.91 4.47 -7.17
CA THR A 147 -17.93 3.27 -8.00
C THR A 147 -17.87 3.63 -9.47
N PHE A 148 -17.01 2.95 -10.23
CA PHE A 148 -17.02 3.04 -11.68
C PHE A 148 -18.12 2.14 -12.28
N TYR A 149 -19.24 2.72 -12.66
CA TYR A 149 -20.31 2.05 -13.39
C TYR A 149 -20.06 2.04 -14.89
N ILE A 150 -20.20 0.86 -15.52
CA ILE A 150 -20.20 0.68 -16.96
C ILE A 150 -21.63 0.84 -17.51
N THR A 151 -22.59 0.27 -16.79
CA THR A 151 -24.04 0.43 -16.98
C THR A 151 -24.71 0.53 -15.61
N GLU A 152 -26.02 0.76 -15.58
CA GLU A 152 -26.78 0.80 -14.31
C GLU A 152 -26.63 -0.46 -13.44
N LYS A 153 -26.25 -1.60 -14.02
CA LYS A 153 -26.15 -2.90 -13.34
C LYS A 153 -24.78 -3.57 -13.44
N ILE A 154 -23.85 -2.96 -14.15
CA ILE A 154 -22.51 -3.49 -14.36
C ILE A 154 -21.49 -2.44 -13.97
N LEU A 155 -20.51 -2.85 -13.16
CA LEU A 155 -19.50 -1.97 -12.59
C LEU A 155 -18.12 -2.64 -12.56
N LEU A 156 -17.09 -1.86 -12.29
CA LEU A 156 -15.80 -2.39 -11.87
C LEU A 156 -15.88 -2.66 -10.36
N ARG A 157 -15.57 -3.88 -9.92
CA ARG A 157 -15.70 -4.28 -8.50
C ARG A 157 -14.91 -3.35 -7.58
N THR A 158 -15.54 -2.91 -6.51
CA THR A 158 -14.93 -2.03 -5.50
C THR A 158 -14.20 -2.79 -4.39
N GLN A 159 -14.37 -4.12 -4.36
CA GLN A 159 -13.85 -5.07 -3.39
C GLN A 159 -13.80 -6.47 -4.01
N THR A 160 -13.08 -7.40 -3.39
CA THR A 160 -13.05 -8.80 -3.83
C THR A 160 -14.14 -9.67 -3.19
N SER A 161 -14.98 -9.11 -2.33
CA SER A 161 -16.11 -9.79 -1.67
C SER A 161 -17.10 -10.47 -2.63
N PRO A 162 -17.37 -9.98 -3.86
CA PRO A 162 -18.18 -10.72 -4.84
C PRO A 162 -17.71 -12.13 -5.10
N VAL A 163 -16.40 -12.39 -5.06
CA VAL A 163 -15.82 -13.72 -5.22
C VAL A 163 -16.25 -14.66 -4.10
N GLN A 164 -16.39 -14.13 -2.89
CA GLN A 164 -16.87 -14.90 -1.72
C GLN A 164 -18.30 -15.38 -1.96
N VAL A 165 -19.22 -14.49 -2.38
CA VAL A 165 -20.62 -14.85 -2.68
C VAL A 165 -20.68 -15.89 -3.80
N ARG A 166 -19.98 -15.66 -4.91
CA ARG A 166 -19.94 -16.60 -6.04
C ARG A 166 -19.40 -17.97 -5.64
N THR A 167 -18.43 -18.01 -4.73
CA THR A 167 -17.88 -19.28 -4.24
C THR A 167 -18.88 -20.01 -3.35
N MET A 168 -19.58 -19.29 -2.47
CA MET A 168 -20.62 -19.87 -1.62
C MET A 168 -21.82 -20.40 -2.42
N GLU A 169 -22.19 -19.77 -3.53
CA GLU A 169 -23.23 -20.26 -4.45
C GLU A 169 -22.82 -21.56 -5.16
N GLN A 170 -21.53 -21.78 -5.40
CA GLN A 170 -21.03 -22.91 -6.18
C GLN A 170 -20.57 -24.09 -5.34
N LYS A 171 -20.14 -23.84 -4.10
CA LYS A 171 -19.53 -24.85 -3.22
C LYS A 171 -20.24 -24.90 -1.87
N GLN A 172 -20.40 -26.10 -1.36
CA GLN A 172 -20.97 -26.30 -0.02
C GLN A 172 -19.90 -26.15 1.07
N PRO A 173 -20.26 -25.63 2.26
CA PRO A 173 -19.40 -25.67 3.43
C PRO A 173 -18.92 -27.08 3.79
N PRO A 174 -17.72 -27.26 4.40
CA PRO A 174 -16.84 -26.19 4.89
C PRO A 174 -16.01 -25.54 3.80
N LEU A 175 -15.94 -24.20 3.81
CA LEU A 175 -15.17 -23.40 2.88
C LEU A 175 -14.06 -22.65 3.60
N LYS A 176 -12.87 -22.61 2.99
CA LYS A 176 -11.76 -21.72 3.38
C LYS A 176 -11.12 -21.20 2.10
N ILE A 177 -11.33 -19.94 1.79
CA ILE A 177 -10.81 -19.32 0.57
C ILE A 177 -10.18 -17.97 0.86
N ILE A 178 -9.23 -17.60 0.01
CA ILE A 178 -8.77 -16.21 -0.18
C ILE A 178 -9.06 -15.79 -1.62
N ALA A 179 -9.41 -14.52 -1.79
CA ALA A 179 -9.74 -13.92 -3.07
C ALA A 179 -8.81 -12.71 -3.32
N PRO A 180 -7.61 -12.93 -3.87
CA PRO A 180 -6.74 -11.85 -4.31
C PRO A 180 -7.26 -11.24 -5.62
N GLY A 181 -7.05 -9.93 -5.81
CA GLY A 181 -7.40 -9.32 -7.08
C GLY A 181 -7.41 -7.81 -7.09
N ARG A 182 -7.50 -7.26 -8.31
CA ARG A 182 -7.64 -5.82 -8.53
C ARG A 182 -9.05 -5.35 -8.19
N VAL A 183 -9.12 -4.18 -7.61
CA VAL A 183 -10.36 -3.49 -7.25
C VAL A 183 -10.27 -2.03 -7.68
N TYR A 184 -11.41 -1.37 -7.83
CA TYR A 184 -11.50 -0.06 -8.46
C TYR A 184 -12.42 0.85 -7.65
N ARG A 185 -11.95 2.08 -7.37
CA ARG A 185 -12.75 3.14 -6.73
C ARG A 185 -12.46 4.46 -7.41
N SER A 186 -13.48 5.29 -7.61
CA SER A 186 -13.33 6.58 -8.29
C SER A 186 -12.83 7.70 -7.35
N ASP A 187 -12.01 7.31 -6.37
CA ASP A 187 -11.37 8.23 -5.43
C ASP A 187 -10.43 9.22 -6.16
N ALA A 188 -10.31 10.41 -5.62
CA ALA A 188 -9.33 11.37 -6.09
C ALA A 188 -7.91 10.82 -5.88
N VAL A 189 -7.08 10.90 -6.93
CA VAL A 189 -5.71 10.41 -6.88
C VAL A 189 -4.86 11.30 -5.99
N ASP A 190 -4.26 10.73 -4.94
CA ASP A 190 -3.28 11.38 -4.08
C ASP A 190 -2.07 10.48 -3.80
N ALA A 191 -1.25 10.81 -2.80
CA ALA A 191 -0.07 10.02 -2.44
C ALA A 191 -0.40 8.64 -1.83
N THR A 192 -1.64 8.42 -1.40
CA THR A 192 -2.11 7.22 -0.68
C THR A 192 -3.29 6.54 -1.35
N HIS A 193 -3.97 7.22 -2.28
CA HIS A 193 -5.14 6.69 -2.99
C HIS A 193 -4.86 6.55 -4.48
N SER A 194 -5.15 5.37 -5.00
CA SER A 194 -5.12 5.04 -6.42
C SER A 194 -6.51 4.54 -6.83
N PRO A 195 -7.03 4.93 -8.01
CA PRO A 195 -8.33 4.46 -8.50
C PRO A 195 -8.34 2.95 -8.79
N MET A 196 -7.19 2.33 -8.91
CA MET A 196 -6.99 0.89 -9.04
C MET A 196 -5.96 0.45 -8.00
N PHE A 197 -6.32 -0.53 -7.18
CA PHE A 197 -5.42 -1.14 -6.19
C PHE A 197 -5.71 -2.63 -6.05
N HIS A 198 -4.91 -3.33 -5.25
CA HIS A 198 -5.10 -4.76 -5.01
C HIS A 198 -5.63 -5.00 -3.60
N GLN A 199 -6.51 -5.97 -3.49
CA GLN A 199 -7.11 -6.42 -2.24
C GLN A 199 -7.03 -7.94 -2.16
N VAL A 200 -6.85 -8.46 -0.96
CA VAL A 200 -6.96 -9.89 -0.66
C VAL A 200 -7.98 -10.05 0.46
N GLU A 201 -9.06 -10.76 0.19
CA GLU A 201 -10.06 -11.07 1.20
C GLU A 201 -10.07 -12.56 1.52
N GLY A 202 -10.28 -12.88 2.79
CA GLY A 202 -10.41 -14.25 3.26
C GLY A 202 -11.84 -14.55 3.71
N LEU A 203 -12.33 -15.77 3.42
CA LEU A 203 -13.62 -16.29 3.88
C LEU A 203 -13.45 -17.69 4.46
N THR A 204 -14.06 -17.91 5.62
CA THR A 204 -14.25 -19.24 6.18
C THR A 204 -15.73 -19.41 6.51
N VAL A 205 -16.34 -20.49 6.00
CA VAL A 205 -17.75 -20.85 6.27
C VAL A 205 -17.81 -22.29 6.69
N GLY A 206 -18.51 -22.58 7.78
CA GLY A 206 -18.70 -23.91 8.30
C GLY A 206 -19.21 -23.88 9.75
N GLU A 207 -19.58 -25.04 10.27
CA GLU A 207 -20.07 -25.16 11.65
C GLU A 207 -18.97 -24.93 12.69
N GLY A 208 -19.31 -24.23 13.77
CA GLY A 208 -18.45 -24.06 14.94
C GLY A 208 -17.37 -22.99 14.83
N PHE A 209 -17.28 -22.26 13.70
CA PHE A 209 -16.37 -21.12 13.61
C PHE A 209 -16.83 -19.94 14.45
N THR A 210 -15.91 -19.34 15.16
CA THR A 210 -16.16 -18.25 16.09
C THR A 210 -15.31 -17.01 15.75
N MET A 211 -15.67 -15.88 16.34
CA MET A 211 -14.82 -14.67 16.30
C MET A 211 -13.42 -14.91 16.89
N GLY A 212 -13.29 -15.91 17.79
CA GLY A 212 -12.00 -16.33 18.35
C GLY A 212 -11.10 -16.97 17.29
N ASP A 213 -11.66 -17.83 16.44
CA ASP A 213 -10.95 -18.50 15.35
C ASP A 213 -10.51 -17.48 14.29
N LEU A 214 -11.40 -16.54 13.94
CA LEU A 214 -11.05 -15.42 13.04
C LEU A 214 -9.88 -14.63 13.59
N LYS A 215 -9.94 -14.20 14.85
CA LYS A 215 -8.84 -13.45 15.49
C LYS A 215 -7.55 -14.26 15.53
N GLY A 216 -7.62 -15.54 15.85
CA GLY A 216 -6.47 -16.44 15.86
C GLY A 216 -5.80 -16.55 14.49
N THR A 217 -6.58 -16.73 13.44
CA THR A 217 -6.12 -16.78 12.04
C THR A 217 -5.43 -15.49 11.65
N LEU A 218 -6.05 -14.34 11.93
CA LEU A 218 -5.50 -13.03 11.57
C LEU A 218 -4.24 -12.66 12.37
N VAL A 219 -4.17 -13.02 13.65
CA VAL A 219 -2.95 -12.86 14.45
C VAL A 219 -1.82 -13.70 13.88
N LYS A 220 -2.10 -14.95 13.49
CA LYS A 220 -1.11 -15.83 12.86
C LYS A 220 -0.61 -15.26 11.54
N PHE A 221 -1.52 -14.81 10.68
CA PHE A 221 -1.18 -14.11 9.44
C PHE A 221 -0.26 -12.91 9.70
N ALA A 222 -0.63 -12.04 10.66
CA ALA A 222 0.17 -10.86 10.96
C ALA A 222 1.58 -11.20 11.49
N GLN A 223 1.71 -12.28 12.24
CA GLN A 223 3.02 -12.74 12.74
C GLN A 223 3.90 -13.32 11.63
N GLU A 224 3.33 -14.08 10.69
CA GLU A 224 4.06 -14.60 9.53
C GLU A 224 4.49 -13.48 8.58
N MET A 225 3.57 -12.56 8.24
CA MET A 225 3.81 -11.48 7.29
C MET A 225 4.72 -10.38 7.84
N PHE A 226 4.55 -9.97 9.10
CA PHE A 226 5.20 -8.78 9.68
C PHE A 226 6.19 -9.10 10.81
N GLY A 227 6.34 -10.38 11.14
CA GLY A 227 7.26 -10.88 12.17
C GLY A 227 6.59 -11.23 13.49
N SER A 228 7.12 -12.27 14.15
CA SER A 228 6.55 -12.91 15.34
C SER A 228 6.36 -12.01 16.56
N ASN A 229 7.10 -10.90 16.64
CA ASN A 229 7.04 -9.95 17.75
C ASN A 229 5.94 -8.89 17.59
N ARG A 230 5.14 -8.94 16.53
CA ARG A 230 4.08 -7.95 16.29
C ARG A 230 2.89 -8.19 17.18
N LYS A 231 2.45 -7.12 17.85
CA LYS A 231 1.23 -7.12 18.64
C LYS A 231 0.08 -6.74 17.74
N ALA A 232 -1.01 -7.49 17.83
CA ALA A 232 -2.27 -7.19 17.16
C ALA A 232 -3.28 -6.64 18.16
N ARG A 233 -4.11 -5.70 17.74
CA ARG A 233 -5.30 -5.27 18.47
C ARG A 233 -6.49 -5.21 17.53
N PHE A 234 -7.67 -5.47 18.06
CA PHE A 234 -8.93 -5.41 17.33
C PHE A 234 -9.78 -4.28 17.91
N ARG A 235 -10.27 -3.42 17.03
CA ARG A 235 -11.17 -2.31 17.37
C ARG A 235 -12.56 -2.61 16.79
N PRO A 236 -13.65 -2.48 17.54
CA PRO A 236 -14.99 -2.59 16.97
C PRO A 236 -15.18 -1.62 15.81
N HIS A 237 -15.80 -2.11 14.75
CA HIS A 237 -16.15 -1.33 13.57
C HIS A 237 -17.48 -1.82 12.99
N PHE A 238 -18.01 -1.17 11.98
CA PHE A 238 -19.22 -1.57 11.29
C PHE A 238 -18.95 -1.79 9.80
N PHE A 239 -19.35 -2.97 9.31
CA PHE A 239 -19.45 -3.27 7.89
C PHE A 239 -20.82 -3.89 7.60
N PRO A 240 -21.50 -3.53 6.47
CA PRO A 240 -22.84 -4.05 6.17
C PRO A 240 -22.90 -5.57 6.04
N PHE A 241 -21.81 -6.18 5.59
CA PHE A 241 -21.69 -7.62 5.27
C PHE A 241 -21.11 -8.48 6.39
N THR A 242 -20.79 -7.89 7.56
CA THR A 242 -20.28 -8.63 8.74
C THR A 242 -20.92 -8.15 10.04
N GLU A 243 -21.16 -9.08 10.97
CA GLU A 243 -21.68 -8.81 12.33
C GLU A 243 -21.32 -9.96 13.27
N PRO A 244 -20.53 -9.76 14.35
CA PRO A 244 -19.80 -8.53 14.70
C PRO A 244 -18.64 -8.23 13.76
N SER A 245 -18.28 -6.94 13.67
CA SER A 245 -17.20 -6.44 12.83
C SER A 245 -16.10 -5.78 13.65
N ALA A 246 -14.88 -5.83 13.16
CA ALA A 246 -13.74 -5.19 13.77
C ALA A 246 -12.71 -4.76 12.70
N GLU A 247 -11.88 -3.80 13.04
CA GLU A 247 -10.64 -3.48 12.36
C GLU A 247 -9.46 -4.05 13.15
N MET A 248 -8.46 -4.55 12.44
CA MET A 248 -7.24 -5.06 13.03
C MET A 248 -6.07 -4.11 12.76
N ASP A 249 -5.43 -3.71 13.83
CA ASP A 249 -4.18 -2.95 13.80
C ASP A 249 -3.02 -3.83 14.28
N ILE A 250 -1.82 -3.57 13.76
CA ILE A 250 -0.58 -4.12 14.28
C ILE A 250 0.31 -3.02 14.88
N SER A 251 1.20 -3.40 15.80
CA SER A 251 2.22 -2.46 16.28
C SER A 251 3.10 -2.00 15.12
N CYS A 252 3.31 -0.68 15.02
CA CYS A 252 4.01 -0.06 13.90
C CYS A 252 5.38 -0.69 13.66
N ILE A 253 5.64 -1.08 12.41
CA ILE A 253 6.88 -1.76 12.00
C ILE A 253 8.08 -0.82 12.12
N ALA A 254 7.90 0.48 11.77
CA ALA A 254 8.98 1.46 11.74
C ALA A 254 9.44 1.93 13.12
N CYS A 255 8.56 1.96 14.13
CA CYS A 255 8.88 2.48 15.47
C CYS A 255 8.60 1.51 16.59
N GLU A 256 8.23 0.26 16.31
CA GLU A 256 7.94 -0.79 17.29
C GLU A 256 6.89 -0.36 18.33
N GLY A 257 5.89 0.41 17.88
CA GLY A 257 4.81 0.88 18.75
C GLY A 257 5.11 2.16 19.55
N ARG A 258 6.28 2.79 19.38
CA ARG A 258 6.64 4.03 20.11
C ARG A 258 5.96 5.29 19.58
N GLY A 259 5.44 5.26 18.37
CA GLY A 259 4.88 6.41 17.68
C GLY A 259 5.89 7.09 16.76
N CYS A 260 5.55 7.26 15.47
CA CYS A 260 6.35 7.96 14.46
C CYS A 260 5.46 8.53 13.36
N ARG A 261 6.04 9.23 12.39
CA ARG A 261 5.29 9.82 11.26
C ARG A 261 4.53 8.78 10.43
N VAL A 262 5.06 7.55 10.30
CA VAL A 262 4.43 6.47 9.53
C VAL A 262 3.09 6.03 10.14
N CYS A 263 3.02 5.95 11.47
CA CYS A 263 1.82 5.58 12.20
C CYS A 263 1.06 6.80 12.76
N SER A 264 1.30 8.00 12.25
CA SER A 264 0.70 9.25 12.75
C SER A 264 0.82 9.38 14.28
N TYR A 265 1.97 8.96 14.83
CA TYR A 265 2.32 8.96 16.27
C TYR A 265 1.45 8.09 17.17
N THR A 266 0.57 7.26 16.59
CA THR A 266 -0.30 6.35 17.37
C THR A 266 0.42 5.10 17.87
N GLY A 267 1.52 4.71 17.23
CA GLY A 267 2.22 3.43 17.45
C GLY A 267 1.56 2.23 16.76
N TRP A 268 0.44 2.41 16.05
CA TRP A 268 -0.36 1.36 15.43
C TRP A 268 -0.57 1.64 13.95
N LEU A 269 -0.64 0.57 13.16
CA LEU A 269 -0.99 0.60 11.73
C LEU A 269 -2.20 -0.28 11.51
N GLU A 270 -3.26 0.27 10.95
CA GLU A 270 -4.41 -0.48 10.50
C GLU A 270 -4.03 -1.32 9.28
N ILE A 271 -4.40 -2.61 9.32
CA ILE A 271 -4.04 -3.57 8.27
C ILE A 271 -5.28 -4.01 7.49
N LEU A 272 -6.37 -4.31 8.19
CA LEU A 272 -7.56 -4.87 7.56
C LEU A 272 -8.83 -4.70 8.42
N GLY A 273 -9.98 -4.77 7.75
CA GLY A 273 -11.27 -5.00 8.37
C GLY A 273 -11.59 -6.49 8.43
N CYS A 274 -12.33 -6.93 9.45
CA CYS A 274 -12.74 -8.33 9.62
C CYS A 274 -14.07 -8.43 10.36
N GLY A 275 -14.70 -9.60 10.30
CA GLY A 275 -15.93 -9.88 11.05
C GLY A 275 -16.51 -11.25 10.73
N MET A 276 -17.55 -11.63 11.48
CA MET A 276 -18.36 -12.78 11.15
C MET A 276 -19.28 -12.42 10.00
N VAL A 277 -19.46 -13.32 9.05
CA VAL A 277 -20.32 -13.08 7.88
C VAL A 277 -21.75 -12.80 8.33
N HIS A 278 -22.33 -11.72 7.84
CA HIS A 278 -23.71 -11.35 8.18
C HIS A 278 -24.69 -12.41 7.68
N PRO A 279 -25.71 -12.82 8.47
CA PRO A 279 -26.69 -13.84 8.08
C PRO A 279 -27.35 -13.60 6.72
N ASN A 280 -27.60 -12.35 6.37
CA ASN A 280 -28.19 -12.00 5.07
C ASN A 280 -27.27 -12.35 3.90
N VAL A 281 -25.96 -12.23 4.06
CA VAL A 281 -24.98 -12.60 3.03
C VAL A 281 -24.99 -14.13 2.81
N LEU A 282 -25.06 -14.92 3.88
CA LEU A 282 -25.20 -16.38 3.80
C LEU A 282 -26.50 -16.77 3.08
N ARG A 283 -27.63 -16.14 3.44
CA ARG A 283 -28.92 -16.38 2.78
C ARG A 283 -28.90 -15.98 1.30
N SER A 284 -28.26 -14.87 0.93
CA SER A 284 -28.12 -14.44 -0.47
C SER A 284 -27.35 -15.47 -1.30
N ALA A 285 -26.40 -16.17 -0.68
CA ALA A 285 -25.65 -17.26 -1.29
C ALA A 285 -26.34 -18.64 -1.20
N GLY A 286 -27.55 -18.71 -0.65
CA GLY A 286 -28.32 -19.95 -0.51
C GLY A 286 -27.88 -20.85 0.64
N LEU A 287 -27.16 -20.32 1.62
CA LEU A 287 -26.70 -21.02 2.81
C LEU A 287 -27.60 -20.71 4.02
N ASP A 288 -27.77 -21.67 4.90
CA ASP A 288 -28.44 -21.48 6.20
C ASP A 288 -27.45 -20.87 7.19
N PRO A 289 -27.77 -19.70 7.80
CA PRO A 289 -26.86 -18.97 8.69
C PRO A 289 -26.60 -19.70 10.02
#